data_721a65efdddd19f35e0df4f1a1dfd075
#
_entry.id   721a65efdddd19f35e0df4f1a1dfd075
#
_cell.length_a   1.000
_cell.length_b   1.000
_cell.length_c   1.000
_cell.angle_alpha   90.00
_cell.angle_beta   90.00
_cell.angle_gamma   90.00
#
_symmetry.space_group_name_H-M   'P 1'
#
loop_
_entity.id
_entity.type
_entity.pdbx_description
1 polymer ?
#
loop_
_entity_poly.entity_id
_entity_poly.type
_entity_poly.pdbx_seq_one_letter_code
_entity_poly.pdbx_strand_id
1 'polypeptide(L)'
;MTAQRPRFLFIDGKIVPYADAKVHVLSVVVKYAAAVFEGIRGYHNEETGQLYIFRLQEHLDRLFESAKIARIPIGYTTEQLKENLLKLIQQNELRQDLHIRISAFVTEDDGRLDSTGPGGLSMAAMPMGRYDALAPTEGLNVAVSAWRRISDDSMPARAKSIANYQNSRLALLDAKAAGFQDAILLDARGKVTEGPGYNIFVVRNGQVLTPPVTSGILEGVTRDTLIRLFAQKHGIPVVQREIDRTELYVAEEVFFCGSGKEVMPISSIDHRTVGGGGVGPLTQKIKETYFDVAKGRHEEFASWLTRVY
;
A
#
# COMPACT_ATOMS: atom_id res chain seq x y z
N MET A 1 -13.02 -3.99 -11.99
CA MET A 1 -12.61 -3.16 -13.16
C MET A 1 -11.13 -3.35 -13.37
N THR A 2 -10.71 -3.65 -14.59
CA THR A 2 -9.31 -3.54 -14.98
C THR A 2 -8.97 -2.06 -14.96
N ALA A 3 -7.88 -1.66 -14.26
CA ALA A 3 -7.40 -0.28 -14.30
C ALA A 3 -7.24 0.13 -15.76
N GLN A 4 -7.75 1.32 -16.12
CA GLN A 4 -7.61 1.83 -17.47
C GLN A 4 -6.11 2.06 -17.74
N ARG A 5 -5.62 1.55 -18.88
CA ARG A 5 -4.21 1.70 -19.25
C ARG A 5 -3.91 3.16 -19.55
N PRO A 6 -2.85 3.76 -18.97
CA PRO A 6 -2.43 5.10 -19.33
C PRO A 6 -1.86 5.12 -20.75
N ARG A 7 -1.87 6.29 -21.41
CA ARG A 7 -1.28 6.44 -22.76
C ARG A 7 0.26 6.36 -22.70
N PHE A 8 0.84 6.94 -21.65
CA PHE A 8 2.29 7.06 -21.48
C PHE A 8 2.73 6.56 -20.12
N LEU A 9 3.95 6.04 -20.07
CA LEU A 9 4.69 5.67 -18.87
C LEU A 9 6.03 6.40 -18.84
N PHE A 10 6.60 6.55 -17.66
CA PHE A 10 7.99 6.98 -17.51
C PHE A 10 8.87 5.74 -17.33
N ILE A 11 9.97 5.68 -18.07
CA ILE A 11 11.03 4.68 -17.91
C ILE A 11 12.39 5.30 -18.22
N ASP A 12 13.33 5.19 -17.28
CA ASP A 12 14.75 5.59 -17.42
C ASP A 12 14.95 6.97 -18.06
N GLY A 13 14.29 7.99 -17.50
CA GLY A 13 14.43 9.40 -17.90
C GLY A 13 13.54 9.83 -19.06
N LYS A 14 12.71 8.94 -19.63
CA LYS A 14 11.85 9.23 -20.78
C LYS A 14 10.39 8.92 -20.51
N ILE A 15 9.50 9.77 -20.99
CA ILE A 15 8.09 9.45 -21.10
C ILE A 15 7.85 8.79 -22.46
N VAL A 16 7.39 7.55 -22.45
CA VAL A 16 7.22 6.71 -23.64
C VAL A 16 5.79 6.22 -23.75
N PRO A 17 5.31 5.83 -24.96
CA PRO A 17 4.04 5.14 -25.11
C PRO A 17 3.97 3.89 -24.24
N TYR A 18 2.78 3.54 -23.75
CA TYR A 18 2.58 2.37 -22.88
C TYR A 18 3.21 1.07 -23.41
N ALA A 19 3.12 0.85 -24.73
CA ALA A 19 3.63 -0.38 -25.37
C ALA A 19 5.17 -0.47 -25.38
N ASP A 20 5.87 0.66 -25.21
CA ASP A 20 7.32 0.75 -25.33
C ASP A 20 8.05 0.68 -23.98
N ALA A 21 7.32 0.78 -22.88
CA ALA A 21 7.87 0.61 -21.52
C ALA A 21 8.10 -0.89 -21.24
N LYS A 22 9.31 -1.37 -21.54
CA LYS A 22 9.69 -2.79 -21.44
C LYS A 22 11.00 -2.95 -20.70
N VAL A 23 11.17 -4.10 -20.05
CA VAL A 23 12.44 -4.57 -19.50
C VAL A 23 12.86 -5.85 -20.19
N HIS A 24 14.17 -6.06 -20.29
CA HIS A 24 14.67 -7.27 -20.94
C HIS A 24 14.37 -8.51 -20.09
N VAL A 25 13.96 -9.61 -20.74
CA VAL A 25 13.57 -10.87 -20.05
C VAL A 25 14.71 -11.51 -19.26
N LEU A 26 15.99 -11.26 -19.62
CA LEU A 26 17.17 -11.72 -18.91
C LEU A 26 17.66 -10.75 -17.82
N SER A 27 16.99 -9.61 -17.64
CA SER A 27 17.39 -8.65 -16.60
C SER A 27 17.31 -9.26 -15.20
N VAL A 28 18.14 -8.77 -14.29
CA VAL A 28 18.20 -9.20 -12.88
C VAL A 28 16.86 -9.04 -12.18
N VAL A 29 16.10 -7.96 -12.53
CA VAL A 29 14.75 -7.78 -11.98
C VAL A 29 13.80 -8.93 -12.37
N VAL A 30 13.89 -9.43 -13.60
CA VAL A 30 13.02 -10.52 -14.08
C VAL A 30 13.48 -11.87 -13.52
N LYS A 31 14.79 -12.12 -13.46
CA LYS A 31 15.36 -13.39 -13.00
C LYS A 31 15.31 -13.57 -11.48
N TYR A 32 15.57 -12.51 -10.72
CA TYR A 32 15.78 -12.57 -9.26
C TYR A 32 14.91 -11.60 -8.45
N ALA A 33 13.92 -10.98 -9.10
CA ALA A 33 13.00 -10.04 -8.46
C ALA A 33 13.70 -8.85 -7.77
N ALA A 34 14.86 -8.41 -8.30
CA ALA A 34 15.64 -7.31 -7.74
C ALA A 34 14.98 -5.95 -8.04
N ALA A 35 13.87 -5.69 -7.34
CA ALA A 35 13.14 -4.43 -7.42
C ALA A 35 12.44 -4.07 -6.12
N VAL A 36 12.33 -2.75 -5.90
CA VAL A 36 11.49 -2.13 -4.87
C VAL A 36 10.47 -1.22 -5.52
N PHE A 37 9.36 -0.97 -4.83
CA PHE A 37 8.30 -0.17 -5.44
C PHE A 37 7.49 0.62 -4.43
N GLU A 38 6.76 1.61 -4.94
CA GLU A 38 5.72 2.29 -4.22
C GLU A 38 4.37 2.16 -4.93
N GLY A 39 3.31 2.18 -4.12
CA GLY A 39 1.93 2.32 -4.56
C GLY A 39 1.34 3.53 -3.84
N ILE A 40 0.99 4.55 -4.60
CA ILE A 40 0.58 5.86 -4.10
C ILE A 40 -0.80 6.17 -4.66
N ARG A 41 -1.61 6.92 -3.91
CA ARG A 41 -2.90 7.38 -4.40
C ARG A 41 -2.86 8.86 -4.77
N GLY A 42 -3.53 9.20 -5.87
CA GLY A 42 -3.97 10.55 -6.17
C GLY A 42 -5.47 10.63 -5.98
N TYR A 43 -5.95 11.72 -5.39
CA TYR A 43 -7.37 11.98 -5.14
C TYR A 43 -7.81 13.27 -5.81
N HIS A 44 -8.86 13.17 -6.61
CA HIS A 44 -9.49 14.31 -7.23
C HIS A 44 -10.51 14.93 -6.26
N ASN A 45 -10.41 16.23 -6.08
CA ASN A 45 -11.40 17.01 -5.36
C ASN A 45 -12.35 17.65 -6.39
N GLU A 46 -13.57 17.17 -6.46
CA GLU A 46 -14.57 17.58 -7.43
C GLU A 46 -15.02 19.05 -7.21
N GLU A 47 -14.95 19.56 -5.97
CA GLU A 47 -15.36 20.92 -5.61
C GLU A 47 -14.37 21.97 -6.13
N THR A 48 -13.08 21.66 -6.09
CA THR A 48 -12.01 22.58 -6.48
C THR A 48 -11.39 22.25 -7.83
N GLY A 49 -11.71 21.09 -8.41
CA GLY A 49 -11.09 20.59 -9.64
C GLY A 49 -9.61 20.20 -9.47
N GLN A 50 -9.09 20.15 -8.24
CA GLN A 50 -7.70 19.81 -7.95
C GLN A 50 -7.48 18.31 -7.85
N LEU A 51 -6.35 17.86 -8.35
CA LEU A 51 -5.84 16.52 -8.12
C LEU A 51 -4.66 16.60 -7.14
N TYR A 52 -4.75 15.88 -6.03
CA TYR A 52 -3.72 15.81 -5.02
C TYR A 52 -3.07 14.42 -5.00
N ILE A 53 -1.74 14.34 -5.00
CA ILE A 53 -1.01 13.12 -4.66
C ILE A 53 -0.85 13.10 -3.15
N PHE A 54 -1.34 12.04 -2.51
CA PHE A 54 -1.39 11.93 -1.06
C PHE A 54 -0.07 11.41 -0.51
N ARG A 55 0.55 12.17 0.40
CA ARG A 55 1.79 11.84 1.13
C ARG A 55 2.95 11.38 0.21
N LEU A 56 3.11 12.09 -0.92
CA LEU A 56 4.13 11.74 -1.91
C LEU A 56 5.54 11.71 -1.32
N GLN A 57 5.88 12.67 -0.43
CA GLN A 57 7.22 12.74 0.18
C GLN A 57 7.55 11.46 0.93
N GLU A 58 6.68 11.03 1.84
CA GLU A 58 6.91 9.87 2.69
C GLU A 58 6.94 8.56 1.90
N HIS A 59 6.21 8.50 0.79
CA HIS A 59 6.31 7.39 -0.15
C HIS A 59 7.67 7.36 -0.86
N LEU A 60 8.19 8.51 -1.27
CA LEU A 60 9.51 8.59 -1.90
C LEU A 60 10.63 8.29 -0.89
N ASP A 61 10.53 8.80 0.34
CA ASP A 61 11.48 8.49 1.40
C ASP A 61 11.56 6.97 1.62
N ARG A 62 10.42 6.29 1.73
CA ARG A 62 10.37 4.83 1.88
C ARG A 62 10.86 4.08 0.63
N LEU A 63 10.68 4.62 -0.57
CA LEU A 63 11.27 4.06 -1.79
C LEU A 63 12.80 4.04 -1.69
N PHE A 64 13.42 5.14 -1.27
CA PHE A 64 14.86 5.25 -1.08
C PHE A 64 15.36 4.33 0.05
N GLU A 65 14.64 4.25 1.16
CA GLU A 65 14.96 3.32 2.26
C GLU A 65 14.91 1.86 1.79
N SER A 66 13.85 1.49 1.07
CA SER A 66 13.70 0.15 0.49
C SER A 66 14.81 -0.16 -0.50
N ALA A 67 15.18 0.79 -1.36
CA ALA A 67 16.26 0.65 -2.31
C ALA A 67 17.62 0.50 -1.62
N LYS A 68 17.86 1.27 -0.54
CA LYS A 68 19.07 1.16 0.28
C LYS A 68 19.21 -0.23 0.90
N ILE A 69 18.14 -0.76 1.49
CA ILE A 69 18.12 -2.12 2.08
C ILE A 69 18.38 -3.17 1.00
N ALA A 70 17.71 -3.06 -0.15
CA ALA A 70 17.82 -4.02 -1.26
C ALA A 70 19.08 -3.80 -2.14
N ARG A 71 19.92 -2.80 -1.85
CA ARG A 71 21.11 -2.41 -2.63
C ARG A 71 20.78 -2.13 -4.12
N ILE A 72 19.65 -1.47 -4.36
CA ILE A 72 19.21 -1.07 -5.72
C ILE A 72 19.52 0.41 -5.89
N PRO A 73 20.34 0.80 -6.89
CA PRO A 73 20.69 2.20 -7.11
C PRO A 73 19.49 2.97 -7.71
N ILE A 74 19.24 4.17 -7.19
CA ILE A 74 18.29 5.14 -7.76
C ILE A 74 19.10 6.36 -8.24
N GLY A 75 19.17 6.57 -9.56
CA GLY A 75 19.92 7.64 -10.18
C GLY A 75 19.19 8.99 -10.21
N TYR A 76 18.23 9.21 -9.31
CA TYR A 76 17.38 10.41 -9.26
C TYR A 76 17.31 10.96 -7.85
N THR A 77 17.17 12.29 -7.73
CA THR A 77 16.80 12.92 -6.45
C THR A 77 15.29 12.84 -6.22
N THR A 78 14.84 13.07 -4.99
CA THR A 78 13.42 13.14 -4.64
C THR A 78 12.68 14.20 -5.47
N GLU A 79 13.31 15.37 -5.68
CA GLU A 79 12.76 16.47 -6.47
C GLU A 79 12.56 16.07 -7.93
N GLN A 80 13.57 15.40 -8.53
CA GLN A 80 13.49 14.90 -9.90
C GLN A 80 12.38 13.84 -10.05
N LEU A 81 12.20 12.96 -9.04
CA LEU A 81 11.09 11.98 -9.06
C LEU A 81 9.73 12.67 -9.00
N LYS A 82 9.59 13.70 -8.15
CA LYS A 82 8.34 14.50 -8.07
C LYS A 82 8.03 15.20 -9.39
N GLU A 83 9.00 15.91 -9.94
CA GLU A 83 8.83 16.61 -11.21
C GLU A 83 8.44 15.68 -12.36
N ASN A 84 9.14 14.55 -12.49
CA ASN A 84 8.87 13.59 -13.55
C ASN A 84 7.48 12.94 -13.39
N LEU A 85 7.06 12.67 -12.14
CA LEU A 85 5.73 12.14 -11.86
C LEU A 85 4.63 13.16 -12.23
N LEU A 86 4.80 14.44 -11.86
CA LEU A 86 3.84 15.48 -12.20
C LEU A 86 3.75 15.66 -13.73
N LYS A 87 4.87 15.71 -14.43
CA LYS A 87 4.93 15.77 -15.91
C LYS A 87 4.20 14.57 -16.55
N LEU A 88 4.43 13.36 -16.02
CA LEU A 88 3.78 12.14 -16.51
C LEU A 88 2.26 12.21 -16.36
N ILE A 89 1.76 12.66 -15.20
CA ILE A 89 0.33 12.77 -14.93
C ILE A 89 -0.30 13.82 -15.86
N GLN A 90 0.35 14.98 -16.00
CA GLN A 90 -0.10 16.06 -16.87
C GLN A 90 -0.11 15.67 -18.35
N GLN A 91 0.93 14.97 -18.84
CA GLN A 91 1.00 14.49 -20.22
C GLN A 91 -0.07 13.42 -20.53
N ASN A 92 -0.47 12.63 -19.54
CA ASN A 92 -1.61 11.71 -19.65
C ASN A 92 -2.98 12.42 -19.50
N GLU A 93 -3.02 13.71 -19.15
CA GLU A 93 -4.24 14.52 -18.94
C GLU A 93 -5.17 13.94 -17.85
N LEU A 94 -4.59 13.36 -16.81
CA LEU A 94 -5.36 12.67 -15.77
C LEU A 94 -5.91 13.67 -14.74
N ARG A 95 -7.25 13.70 -14.57
CA ARG A 95 -7.97 14.59 -13.64
C ARG A 95 -8.97 13.84 -12.76
N GLN A 96 -8.68 12.59 -12.45
CA GLN A 96 -9.51 11.70 -11.64
C GLN A 96 -8.66 10.98 -10.60
N ASP A 97 -9.28 10.20 -9.73
CA ASP A 97 -8.55 9.38 -8.76
C ASP A 97 -7.57 8.45 -9.47
N LEU A 98 -6.35 8.34 -8.91
CA LEU A 98 -5.24 7.62 -9.51
C LEU A 98 -4.67 6.57 -8.56
N HIS A 99 -4.18 5.48 -9.15
CA HIS A 99 -3.17 4.64 -8.56
C HIS A 99 -1.83 4.86 -9.27
N ILE A 100 -0.83 5.25 -8.50
CA ILE A 100 0.52 5.55 -8.99
C ILE A 100 1.44 4.43 -8.54
N ARG A 101 2.19 3.87 -9.50
CA ARG A 101 3.26 2.91 -9.25
C ARG A 101 4.59 3.54 -9.61
N ILE A 102 5.54 3.53 -8.67
CA ILE A 102 6.95 3.86 -8.93
C ILE A 102 7.75 2.61 -8.61
N SER A 103 8.65 2.19 -9.49
CA SER A 103 9.50 1.01 -9.26
C SER A 103 10.94 1.33 -9.61
N ALA A 104 11.86 1.01 -8.70
CA ALA A 104 13.29 1.02 -8.93
C ALA A 104 13.79 -0.44 -8.99
N PHE A 105 14.65 -0.77 -9.94
CA PHE A 105 15.04 -2.14 -10.23
C PHE A 105 16.44 -2.21 -10.87
N VAL A 106 17.04 -3.41 -10.87
CA VAL A 106 18.32 -3.67 -11.54
C VAL A 106 18.03 -4.13 -12.96
N THR A 107 18.55 -3.36 -13.95
CA THR A 107 18.29 -3.58 -15.39
C THR A 107 19.31 -4.48 -16.07
N GLU A 108 20.47 -4.72 -15.44
CA GLU A 108 21.55 -5.51 -16.03
C GLU A 108 21.05 -6.86 -16.59
N ASP A 109 21.44 -7.20 -17.77
CA ASP A 109 20.97 -8.36 -18.52
C ASP A 109 22.02 -9.48 -18.67
N ASP A 110 23.25 -9.31 -18.13
CA ASP A 110 24.25 -10.38 -18.06
C ASP A 110 23.87 -11.50 -17.05
N GLY A 111 22.88 -11.24 -16.25
CA GLY A 111 22.19 -12.23 -15.45
C GLY A 111 22.90 -12.71 -14.19
N ARG A 112 23.84 -11.97 -13.63
CA ARG A 112 24.52 -12.33 -12.39
C ARG A 112 23.63 -12.06 -11.17
N LEU A 113 23.61 -12.99 -10.21
CA LEU A 113 22.84 -12.88 -8.96
C LEU A 113 23.33 -11.72 -8.09
N ASP A 114 24.63 -11.41 -8.13
CA ASP A 114 25.28 -10.39 -7.32
C ASP A 114 25.32 -9.00 -7.98
N SER A 115 24.67 -8.83 -9.14
CA SER A 115 24.60 -7.54 -9.83
C SER A 115 23.83 -6.49 -9.04
N THR A 116 24.44 -5.32 -8.86
CA THR A 116 23.86 -4.18 -8.14
C THR A 116 23.53 -2.98 -9.06
N GLY A 117 23.69 -3.12 -10.36
CA GLY A 117 23.43 -2.05 -11.35
C GLY A 117 23.67 -2.53 -12.77
N PRO A 118 23.35 -1.72 -13.76
CA PRO A 118 22.75 -0.37 -13.65
C PRO A 118 21.33 -0.40 -13.09
N GLY A 119 20.96 0.69 -12.39
CA GLY A 119 19.61 0.88 -11.89
C GLY A 119 18.67 1.44 -12.95
N GLY A 120 17.45 0.90 -12.99
CA GLY A 120 16.34 1.42 -13.77
C GLY A 120 15.24 1.97 -12.88
N LEU A 121 14.41 2.84 -13.44
CA LEU A 121 13.27 3.42 -12.75
C LEU A 121 12.07 3.55 -13.69
N SER A 122 10.91 3.11 -13.24
CA SER A 122 9.66 3.30 -13.97
C SER A 122 8.58 3.96 -13.12
N MET A 123 7.70 4.74 -13.77
CA MET A 123 6.50 5.29 -13.15
C MET A 123 5.29 5.06 -14.04
N ALA A 124 4.18 4.72 -13.41
CA ALA A 124 2.87 4.61 -14.04
C ALA A 124 1.83 5.34 -13.20
N ALA A 125 0.99 6.16 -13.82
CA ALA A 125 -0.19 6.75 -13.19
C ALA A 125 -1.42 6.21 -13.91
N MET A 126 -2.25 5.46 -13.19
CA MET A 126 -3.38 4.75 -13.74
C MET A 126 -4.68 5.30 -13.16
N PRO A 127 -5.68 5.64 -13.97
CA PRO A 127 -7.02 5.91 -13.48
C PRO A 127 -7.53 4.77 -12.62
N MET A 128 -7.90 5.06 -11.41
CA MET A 128 -8.44 4.07 -10.47
C MET A 128 -9.30 4.75 -9.43
N GLY A 129 -10.59 4.51 -9.49
CA GLY A 129 -11.55 4.96 -8.49
C GLY A 129 -11.26 4.41 -7.09
N ARG A 130 -12.08 4.80 -6.14
CA ARG A 130 -11.97 4.31 -4.76
C ARG A 130 -12.17 2.81 -4.69
N TYR A 131 -11.36 2.14 -3.89
CA TYR A 131 -11.46 0.69 -3.75
C TYR A 131 -12.77 0.25 -3.07
N ASP A 132 -13.28 1.03 -2.14
CA ASP A 132 -14.53 0.75 -1.43
C ASP A 132 -15.78 0.74 -2.33
N ALA A 133 -15.75 1.46 -3.46
CA ALA A 133 -16.79 1.38 -4.48
C ALA A 133 -16.85 0.00 -5.17
N LEU A 134 -15.81 -0.81 -5.01
CA LEU A 134 -15.67 -2.15 -5.59
C LEU A 134 -15.79 -3.27 -4.54
N ALA A 135 -15.76 -2.91 -3.27
CA ALA A 135 -15.82 -3.85 -2.15
C ALA A 135 -17.27 -4.06 -1.68
N PRO A 136 -17.57 -5.19 -1.01
CA PRO A 136 -18.85 -5.36 -0.35
C PRO A 136 -19.10 -4.23 0.64
N THR A 137 -20.30 -3.67 0.62
CA THR A 137 -20.72 -2.59 1.54
C THR A 137 -20.65 -3.00 3.01
N GLU A 138 -20.74 -4.30 3.27
CA GLU A 138 -20.71 -4.91 4.62
C GLU A 138 -19.29 -5.17 5.13
N GLY A 139 -18.26 -5.07 4.27
CA GLY A 139 -16.89 -5.44 4.61
C GLY A 139 -16.45 -6.78 4.03
N LEU A 140 -15.19 -7.16 4.27
CA LEU A 140 -14.59 -8.37 3.71
C LEU A 140 -14.78 -9.58 4.62
N ASN A 141 -14.98 -10.75 3.99
CA ASN A 141 -14.81 -12.05 4.62
C ASN A 141 -13.39 -12.56 4.38
N VAL A 142 -12.59 -12.74 5.44
CA VAL A 142 -11.17 -13.05 5.34
C VAL A 142 -10.79 -14.31 6.11
N ALA A 143 -9.71 -14.98 5.67
CA ALA A 143 -9.15 -16.13 6.38
C ALA A 143 -7.86 -15.77 7.10
N VAL A 144 -7.58 -16.41 8.24
CA VAL A 144 -6.22 -16.43 8.77
C VAL A 144 -5.42 -17.46 7.98
N SER A 145 -4.40 -16.97 7.25
CA SER A 145 -3.59 -17.77 6.34
C SER A 145 -2.78 -18.85 7.05
N ALA A 146 -2.60 -20.01 6.39
CA ALA A 146 -1.61 -21.01 6.78
C ALA A 146 -0.17 -20.56 6.47
N TRP A 147 0.02 -19.71 5.46
CA TRP A 147 1.31 -19.08 5.16
C TRP A 147 1.67 -18.08 6.25
N ARG A 148 2.90 -18.19 6.76
CA ARG A 148 3.43 -17.24 7.73
C ARG A 148 4.02 -16.02 7.02
N ARG A 149 3.95 -14.87 7.68
CA ARG A 149 4.62 -13.66 7.20
C ARG A 149 6.14 -13.87 7.22
N ILE A 150 6.82 -13.33 6.22
CA ILE A 150 8.28 -13.27 6.18
C ILE A 150 8.83 -12.60 7.44
N SER A 151 10.02 -13.06 7.89
CA SER A 151 10.74 -12.44 9.01
C SER A 151 11.85 -11.51 8.51
N ASP A 152 12.25 -10.56 9.34
CA ASP A 152 13.23 -9.53 8.96
C ASP A 152 14.63 -10.12 8.65
N ASP A 153 14.96 -11.26 9.22
CA ASP A 153 16.20 -12.01 9.01
C ASP A 153 16.18 -12.90 7.75
N SER A 154 15.01 -13.18 7.20
CA SER A 154 14.86 -13.95 5.94
C SER A 154 14.64 -13.03 4.74
N MET A 155 13.67 -12.15 4.84
CA MET A 155 13.30 -11.15 3.82
C MET A 155 12.82 -9.87 4.53
N PRO A 156 13.54 -8.74 4.46
CA PRO A 156 13.23 -7.57 5.27
C PRO A 156 11.84 -7.01 4.92
N ALA A 157 10.87 -7.20 5.83
CA ALA A 157 9.48 -6.77 5.64
C ALA A 157 9.34 -5.24 5.51
N ARG A 158 10.30 -4.50 6.09
CA ARG A 158 10.41 -3.04 6.02
C ARG A 158 10.71 -2.55 4.61
N ALA A 159 11.46 -3.32 3.80
CA ALA A 159 11.68 -3.02 2.40
C ALA A 159 10.45 -3.40 1.56
N LYS A 160 9.89 -2.44 0.82
CA LYS A 160 8.79 -2.69 -0.11
C LYS A 160 9.31 -3.32 -1.40
N SER A 161 9.84 -4.56 -1.29
CA SER A 161 10.42 -5.34 -2.39
C SER A 161 9.35 -6.18 -3.10
N ILE A 162 9.45 -6.31 -4.42
CA ILE A 162 8.54 -7.17 -5.19
C ILE A 162 8.67 -8.64 -4.78
N ALA A 163 9.87 -9.09 -4.38
CA ALA A 163 10.12 -10.45 -3.92
C ALA A 163 9.24 -10.83 -2.70
N ASN A 164 9.04 -9.90 -1.77
CA ASN A 164 8.22 -10.11 -0.57
C ASN A 164 6.75 -10.40 -0.91
N TYR A 165 6.27 -9.90 -2.05
CA TYR A 165 4.88 -10.06 -2.48
C TYR A 165 4.55 -11.47 -2.98
N GLN A 166 5.53 -12.33 -3.25
CA GLN A 166 5.25 -13.73 -3.54
C GLN A 166 4.63 -14.45 -2.33
N ASN A 167 5.13 -14.19 -1.11
CA ASN A 167 4.52 -14.70 0.13
C ASN A 167 3.07 -14.22 0.29
N SER A 168 2.85 -12.91 0.10
CA SER A 168 1.51 -12.29 0.14
C SER A 168 0.55 -12.88 -0.92
N ARG A 169 1.08 -13.11 -2.13
CA ARG A 169 0.31 -13.68 -3.25
C ARG A 169 -0.16 -15.11 -2.96
N LEU A 170 0.70 -15.96 -2.39
CA LEU A 170 0.33 -17.32 -2.01
C LEU A 170 -0.78 -17.32 -0.96
N ALA A 171 -0.65 -16.52 0.11
CA ALA A 171 -1.67 -16.38 1.12
C ALA A 171 -3.03 -15.95 0.55
N LEU A 172 -3.02 -14.97 -0.36
CA LEU A 172 -4.25 -14.47 -1.00
C LEU A 172 -4.89 -15.52 -1.93
N LEU A 173 -4.08 -16.25 -2.70
CA LEU A 173 -4.58 -17.28 -3.63
C LEU A 173 -5.25 -18.42 -2.86
N ASP A 174 -4.64 -18.91 -1.78
CA ASP A 174 -5.20 -19.98 -0.96
C ASP A 174 -6.49 -19.52 -0.26
N ALA A 175 -6.52 -18.30 0.27
CA ALA A 175 -7.75 -17.74 0.84
C ALA A 175 -8.89 -17.69 -0.19
N LYS A 176 -8.59 -17.23 -1.41
CA LYS A 176 -9.58 -17.19 -2.51
C LYS A 176 -10.04 -18.59 -2.93
N ALA A 177 -9.13 -19.55 -3.02
CA ALA A 177 -9.47 -20.93 -3.33
C ALA A 177 -10.38 -21.56 -2.27
N ALA A 178 -10.23 -21.13 -1.00
CA ALA A 178 -11.08 -21.55 0.13
C ALA A 178 -12.38 -20.71 0.27
N GLY A 179 -12.71 -19.83 -0.69
CA GLY A 179 -13.96 -19.05 -0.70
C GLY A 179 -13.91 -17.73 0.10
N PHE A 180 -12.76 -17.33 0.59
CA PHE A 180 -12.57 -16.04 1.25
C PHE A 180 -12.17 -14.94 0.26
N GLN A 181 -12.37 -13.69 0.63
CA GLN A 181 -12.04 -12.54 -0.23
C GLN A 181 -10.60 -12.07 -0.03
N ASP A 182 -10.02 -12.30 1.16
CA ASP A 182 -8.68 -11.87 1.50
C ASP A 182 -8.09 -12.71 2.66
N ALA A 183 -6.88 -12.37 3.12
CA ALA A 183 -6.17 -13.11 4.16
C ALA A 183 -5.56 -12.21 5.23
N ILE A 184 -5.37 -12.76 6.44
CA ILE A 184 -4.55 -12.19 7.51
C ILE A 184 -3.35 -13.12 7.70
N LEU A 185 -2.14 -12.57 7.72
CA LEU A 185 -0.92 -13.32 7.98
C LEU A 185 -0.51 -13.20 9.45
N LEU A 186 0.06 -14.29 9.96
CA LEU A 186 0.65 -14.35 11.28
C LEU A 186 2.17 -14.51 11.16
N ASP A 187 2.91 -14.05 12.17
CA ASP A 187 4.35 -14.36 12.29
C ASP A 187 4.59 -15.84 12.69
N ALA A 188 5.85 -16.23 12.81
CA ALA A 188 6.25 -17.58 13.22
C ALA A 188 5.75 -17.96 14.63
N ARG A 189 5.49 -16.97 15.50
CA ARG A 189 4.97 -17.15 16.87
C ARG A 189 3.45 -17.19 16.93
N GLY A 190 2.76 -17.03 15.78
CA GLY A 190 1.30 -17.00 15.71
C GLY A 190 0.69 -15.64 16.04
N LYS A 191 1.48 -14.56 16.13
CA LYS A 191 0.97 -13.21 16.33
C LYS A 191 0.50 -12.60 15.01
N VAL A 192 -0.54 -11.79 15.08
CA VAL A 192 -1.09 -11.07 13.91
C VAL A 192 -0.05 -10.08 13.39
N THR A 193 0.14 -10.08 12.08
CA THR A 193 1.04 -9.15 11.39
C THR A 193 0.27 -8.16 10.54
N GLU A 194 -0.10 -8.56 9.35
CA GLU A 194 -0.77 -7.69 8.36
C GLU A 194 -1.55 -8.54 7.33
N GLY A 195 -2.25 -7.89 6.41
CA GLY A 195 -2.81 -8.54 5.23
C GLY A 195 -1.78 -8.70 4.10
N PRO A 196 -2.15 -9.30 2.95
CA PRO A 196 -1.22 -9.57 1.84
C PRO A 196 -0.54 -8.34 1.24
N GLY A 197 -1.10 -7.15 1.39
CA GLY A 197 -0.53 -5.91 0.87
C GLY A 197 -0.96 -4.66 1.63
N TYR A 198 -1.40 -4.81 2.87
CA TYR A 198 -1.98 -3.76 3.72
C TYR A 198 -1.82 -4.10 5.19
N ASN A 199 -1.68 -3.06 6.03
CA ASN A 199 -1.65 -3.21 7.48
C ASN A 199 -3.05 -3.48 8.05
N ILE A 200 -3.12 -3.88 9.32
CA ILE A 200 -4.37 -4.22 10.01
C ILE A 200 -4.52 -3.38 11.27
N PHE A 201 -5.77 -3.00 11.56
CA PHE A 201 -6.20 -2.41 12.81
C PHE A 201 -7.30 -3.26 13.43
N VAL A 202 -7.34 -3.29 14.75
CA VAL A 202 -8.31 -4.05 15.55
C VAL A 202 -8.87 -3.12 16.63
N VAL A 203 -10.19 -3.08 16.77
CA VAL A 203 -10.84 -2.40 17.90
C VAL A 203 -11.28 -3.47 18.90
N ARG A 204 -10.84 -3.32 20.15
CA ARG A 204 -11.17 -4.24 21.22
C ARG A 204 -11.22 -3.52 22.57
N ASN A 205 -12.27 -3.76 23.35
CA ASN A 205 -12.54 -3.09 24.63
C ASN A 205 -12.44 -1.55 24.49
N GLY A 206 -12.97 -1.00 23.40
CA GLY A 206 -12.94 0.42 23.10
C GLY A 206 -11.56 0.98 22.71
N GLN A 207 -10.53 0.14 22.60
CA GLN A 207 -9.17 0.55 22.19
C GLN A 207 -8.90 0.24 20.72
N VAL A 208 -8.25 1.16 20.03
CA VAL A 208 -7.75 0.94 18.66
C VAL A 208 -6.33 0.38 18.73
N LEU A 209 -6.13 -0.80 18.20
CA LEU A 209 -4.88 -1.57 18.24
C LEU A 209 -4.32 -1.77 16.83
N THR A 210 -2.99 -1.85 16.72
CA THR A 210 -2.32 -2.28 15.48
C THR A 210 -1.00 -2.98 15.85
N PRO A 211 -0.55 -4.00 15.10
CA PRO A 211 0.75 -4.63 15.34
C PRO A 211 1.89 -3.60 15.27
N PRO A 212 2.91 -3.70 16.14
CA PRO A 212 4.07 -2.82 16.10
C PRO A 212 4.94 -3.11 14.86
N VAL A 213 5.75 -2.14 14.45
CA VAL A 213 6.61 -2.27 13.26
C VAL A 213 7.64 -3.41 13.38
N THR A 214 7.91 -3.88 14.60
CA THR A 214 8.78 -5.02 14.90
C THR A 214 8.12 -6.39 14.64
N SER A 215 6.83 -6.42 14.29
CA SER A 215 6.10 -7.67 14.01
C SER A 215 6.23 -8.16 12.55
N GLY A 216 7.30 -7.78 11.84
CA GLY A 216 7.51 -8.21 10.44
C GLY A 216 6.50 -7.60 9.46
N ILE A 217 5.97 -6.42 9.76
CA ILE A 217 5.06 -5.67 8.88
C ILE A 217 5.80 -4.62 8.05
N LEU A 218 5.18 -4.19 6.96
CA LEU A 218 5.62 -2.99 6.27
C LEU A 218 5.24 -1.75 7.11
N GLU A 219 6.15 -0.78 7.21
CA GLU A 219 5.88 0.53 7.80
C GLU A 219 5.00 1.34 6.84
N GLY A 220 3.67 1.12 6.93
CA GLY A 220 2.71 1.67 5.99
C GLY A 220 2.48 3.17 6.15
N VAL A 221 2.59 3.95 5.07
CA VAL A 221 2.26 5.39 5.06
C VAL A 221 0.80 5.60 5.44
N THR A 222 -0.12 4.79 4.92
CA THR A 222 -1.54 4.85 5.32
C THR A 222 -1.72 4.46 6.79
N ARG A 223 -0.98 3.47 7.31
CA ARG A 223 -1.01 3.11 8.74
C ARG A 223 -0.58 4.29 9.61
N ASP A 224 0.52 4.95 9.28
CA ASP A 224 0.98 6.16 9.99
C ASP A 224 -0.06 7.28 9.92
N THR A 225 -0.66 7.48 8.74
CA THR A 225 -1.75 8.43 8.55
C THR A 225 -2.90 8.17 9.53
N LEU A 226 -3.39 6.93 9.62
CA LEU A 226 -4.53 6.62 10.49
C LEU A 226 -4.17 6.76 11.97
N ILE A 227 -2.96 6.38 12.39
CA ILE A 227 -2.49 6.59 13.77
C ILE A 227 -2.54 8.08 14.13
N ARG A 228 -2.06 8.96 13.24
CA ARG A 228 -2.09 10.41 13.44
C ARG A 228 -3.52 10.97 13.43
N LEU A 229 -4.36 10.54 12.50
CA LEU A 229 -5.75 10.99 12.41
C LEU A 229 -6.58 10.56 13.62
N PHE A 230 -6.44 9.33 14.10
CA PHE A 230 -7.08 8.89 15.35
C PHE A 230 -6.70 9.79 16.51
N ALA A 231 -5.42 10.08 16.68
CA ALA A 231 -4.94 10.93 17.78
C ALA A 231 -5.36 12.40 17.62
N GLN A 232 -5.12 13.00 16.43
CA GLN A 232 -5.25 14.45 16.25
C GLN A 232 -6.69 14.90 15.98
N LYS A 233 -7.49 14.08 15.27
CA LYS A 233 -8.88 14.43 14.90
C LYS A 233 -9.91 13.84 15.84
N HIS A 234 -9.61 12.73 16.49
CA HIS A 234 -10.58 12.02 17.30
C HIS A 234 -10.19 11.89 18.78
N GLY A 235 -8.96 12.30 19.16
CA GLY A 235 -8.47 12.16 20.54
C GLY A 235 -8.31 10.70 20.99
N ILE A 236 -8.21 9.76 20.04
CA ILE A 236 -8.13 8.32 20.31
C ILE A 236 -6.68 7.87 20.09
N PRO A 237 -5.92 7.54 21.11
CA PRO A 237 -4.59 7.00 20.94
C PRO A 237 -4.65 5.57 20.38
N VAL A 238 -3.82 5.28 19.39
CA VAL A 238 -3.66 3.92 18.85
C VAL A 238 -2.58 3.20 19.64
N VAL A 239 -2.91 2.03 20.18
CA VAL A 239 -1.98 1.20 20.93
C VAL A 239 -1.27 0.26 19.96
N GLN A 240 0.06 0.38 19.88
CA GLN A 240 0.89 -0.48 19.05
C GLN A 240 1.42 -1.63 19.92
N ARG A 241 0.85 -2.82 19.77
CA ARG A 241 1.23 -4.03 20.50
C ARG A 241 1.02 -5.29 19.68
N GLU A 242 1.61 -6.39 20.12
CA GLU A 242 1.30 -7.70 19.58
C GLU A 242 -0.16 -8.07 19.83
N ILE A 243 -0.76 -8.73 18.85
CA ILE A 243 -2.15 -9.15 18.84
C ILE A 243 -2.19 -10.67 18.63
N ASP A 244 -2.90 -11.37 19.49
CA ASP A 244 -3.11 -12.81 19.35
C ASP A 244 -4.16 -13.10 18.26
N ARG A 245 -4.03 -14.25 17.56
CA ARG A 245 -5.01 -14.69 16.57
C ARG A 245 -6.44 -14.68 17.15
N THR A 246 -6.61 -15.16 18.37
CA THR A 246 -7.95 -15.29 18.98
C THR A 246 -8.57 -13.94 19.36
N GLU A 247 -7.76 -12.87 19.49
CA GLU A 247 -8.29 -11.53 19.69
C GLU A 247 -9.09 -11.04 18.49
N LEU A 248 -8.72 -11.49 17.27
CA LEU A 248 -9.49 -11.18 16.05
C LEU A 248 -10.94 -11.69 16.12
N TYR A 249 -11.20 -12.82 16.80
CA TYR A 249 -12.53 -13.45 16.87
C TYR A 249 -13.45 -12.78 17.88
N VAL A 250 -12.91 -11.98 18.77
CA VAL A 250 -13.66 -11.25 19.82
C VAL A 250 -13.51 -9.74 19.67
N ALA A 251 -13.00 -9.30 18.53
CA ALA A 251 -12.84 -7.88 18.21
C ALA A 251 -14.21 -7.23 17.93
N GLU A 252 -14.33 -5.95 18.30
CA GLU A 252 -15.49 -5.12 17.99
C GLU A 252 -15.48 -4.68 16.53
N GLU A 253 -14.30 -4.30 16.03
CA GLU A 253 -14.06 -3.95 14.63
C GLU A 253 -12.67 -4.42 14.19
N VAL A 254 -12.56 -4.82 12.92
CA VAL A 254 -11.27 -5.10 12.27
C VAL A 254 -11.29 -4.47 10.89
N PHE A 255 -10.20 -3.84 10.49
CA PHE A 255 -10.08 -3.30 9.14
C PHE A 255 -8.63 -3.32 8.63
N PHE A 256 -8.50 -3.45 7.32
CA PHE A 256 -7.24 -3.25 6.63
C PHE A 256 -7.02 -1.79 6.24
N CYS A 257 -5.76 -1.38 6.12
CA CYS A 257 -5.41 -0.08 5.54
C CYS A 257 -4.15 -0.14 4.68
N GLY A 258 -4.16 0.64 3.61
CA GLY A 258 -3.02 0.76 2.69
C GLY A 258 -3.42 1.56 1.45
N SER A 259 -2.46 2.12 0.72
CA SER A 259 -2.77 2.97 -0.45
C SER A 259 -3.70 2.29 -1.46
N GLY A 260 -3.55 0.98 -1.70
CA GLY A 260 -4.41 0.24 -2.63
C GLY A 260 -5.79 -0.12 -2.09
N LYS A 261 -5.92 -0.32 -0.77
CA LYS A 261 -7.18 -0.71 -0.10
C LYS A 261 -7.86 0.45 0.64
N GLU A 262 -7.13 1.55 0.81
CA GLU A 262 -7.59 2.70 1.59
C GLU A 262 -7.93 2.29 3.03
N VAL A 263 -9.18 2.37 3.46
CA VAL A 263 -9.66 1.84 4.74
C VAL A 263 -10.75 0.82 4.44
N MET A 264 -10.44 -0.46 4.67
CA MET A 264 -11.29 -1.57 4.25
C MET A 264 -11.76 -2.39 5.46
N PRO A 265 -13.05 -2.32 5.81
CA PRO A 265 -13.60 -3.08 6.92
C PRO A 265 -13.60 -4.59 6.66
N ILE A 266 -13.51 -5.36 7.74
CA ILE A 266 -13.61 -6.83 7.75
C ILE A 266 -14.85 -7.20 8.55
N SER A 267 -15.80 -7.90 7.91
CA SER A 267 -17.06 -8.32 8.51
C SER A 267 -17.01 -9.71 9.13
N SER A 268 -16.10 -10.56 8.65
CA SER A 268 -15.90 -11.91 9.22
C SER A 268 -14.48 -12.43 9.04
N ILE A 269 -14.03 -13.26 9.98
CA ILE A 269 -12.72 -13.90 9.98
C ILE A 269 -12.88 -15.38 10.27
N ASP A 270 -12.38 -16.27 9.41
CA ASP A 270 -12.52 -17.73 9.53
C ASP A 270 -13.99 -18.14 9.81
N HIS A 271 -14.92 -17.56 9.05
CA HIS A 271 -16.38 -17.73 9.17
C HIS A 271 -16.98 -17.27 10.53
N ARG A 272 -16.25 -16.48 11.31
CA ARG A 272 -16.75 -15.87 12.56
C ARG A 272 -17.02 -14.40 12.32
N THR A 273 -18.21 -13.95 12.64
CA THR A 273 -18.61 -12.55 12.53
C THR A 273 -17.73 -11.67 13.42
N VAL A 274 -17.27 -10.56 12.89
CA VAL A 274 -16.58 -9.50 13.64
C VAL A 274 -17.62 -8.49 14.11
N GLY A 275 -17.66 -8.21 15.41
CA GLY A 275 -18.61 -7.27 16.00
C GLY A 275 -20.05 -7.56 15.56
N GLY A 276 -20.70 -6.57 14.94
CA GLY A 276 -22.06 -6.69 14.40
C GLY A 276 -22.15 -7.25 12.97
N GLY A 277 -21.05 -7.65 12.34
CA GLY A 277 -21.03 -8.20 10.96
C GLY A 277 -21.06 -7.16 9.85
N GLY A 278 -20.84 -5.89 10.17
CA GLY A 278 -20.81 -4.78 9.21
C GLY A 278 -19.65 -3.82 9.47
N VAL A 279 -19.74 -2.63 8.88
CA VAL A 279 -18.77 -1.57 9.11
C VAL A 279 -18.96 -1.00 10.52
N GLY A 280 -17.95 -1.11 11.36
CA GLY A 280 -18.01 -0.55 12.71
C GLY A 280 -17.91 0.97 12.73
N PRO A 281 -18.43 1.63 13.79
CA PRO A 281 -18.50 3.10 13.87
C PRO A 281 -17.15 3.80 13.85
N LEU A 282 -16.12 3.23 14.47
CA LEU A 282 -14.76 3.82 14.44
C LEU A 282 -14.13 3.66 13.06
N THR A 283 -14.33 2.51 12.40
CA THR A 283 -13.88 2.28 11.02
C THR A 283 -14.54 3.25 10.05
N GLN A 284 -15.84 3.46 10.16
CA GLN A 284 -16.57 4.41 9.33
C GLN A 284 -16.05 5.84 9.53
N LYS A 285 -15.92 6.25 10.78
CA LYS A 285 -15.45 7.57 11.16
C LYS A 285 -14.04 7.88 10.64
N ILE A 286 -13.10 6.95 10.83
CA ILE A 286 -11.71 7.16 10.36
C ILE A 286 -11.62 7.14 8.83
N LYS A 287 -12.44 6.35 8.16
CA LYS A 287 -12.53 6.27 6.70
C LYS A 287 -12.99 7.60 6.11
N GLU A 288 -14.05 8.21 6.65
CA GLU A 288 -14.53 9.53 6.24
C GLU A 288 -13.45 10.59 6.43
N THR A 289 -12.84 10.65 7.62
CA THR A 289 -11.75 11.58 7.91
C THR A 289 -10.57 11.40 6.97
N TYR A 290 -10.19 10.16 6.66
CA TYR A 290 -9.11 9.86 5.73
C TYR A 290 -9.38 10.46 4.34
N PHE A 291 -10.58 10.28 3.79
CA PHE A 291 -10.92 10.82 2.48
C PHE A 291 -11.05 12.34 2.46
N ASP A 292 -11.57 12.94 3.52
CA ASP A 292 -11.64 14.40 3.62
C ASP A 292 -10.25 15.03 3.64
N VAL A 293 -9.32 14.45 4.40
CA VAL A 293 -7.92 14.87 4.41
C VAL A 293 -7.26 14.64 3.06
N ALA A 294 -7.44 13.46 2.46
CA ALA A 294 -6.83 13.10 1.18
C ALA A 294 -7.31 13.97 0.00
N LYS A 295 -8.55 14.48 0.08
CA LYS A 295 -9.14 15.42 -0.89
C LYS A 295 -8.87 16.90 -0.58
N GLY A 296 -8.11 17.20 0.48
CA GLY A 296 -7.70 18.57 0.83
C GLY A 296 -8.79 19.40 1.51
N ARG A 297 -9.74 18.77 2.19
CA ARG A 297 -10.80 19.47 2.97
C ARG A 297 -10.35 19.90 4.37
N HIS A 298 -9.10 19.61 4.75
CA HIS A 298 -8.51 19.92 6.05
C HIS A 298 -7.18 20.65 5.87
N GLU A 299 -7.15 21.96 6.13
CA GLU A 299 -5.97 22.81 5.94
C GLU A 299 -4.78 22.39 6.79
N GLU A 300 -5.02 21.90 7.99
CA GLU A 300 -3.97 21.46 8.93
C GLU A 300 -3.13 20.28 8.39
N PHE A 301 -3.62 19.57 7.37
CA PHE A 301 -2.93 18.48 6.69
C PHE A 301 -2.48 18.83 5.25
N ALA A 302 -2.51 20.11 4.87
CA ALA A 302 -2.12 20.55 3.52
C ALA A 302 -0.70 20.11 3.13
N SER A 303 0.21 19.99 4.10
CA SER A 303 1.57 19.48 3.87
C SER A 303 1.64 18.02 3.40
N TRP A 304 0.56 17.25 3.57
CA TRP A 304 0.45 15.87 3.08
C TRP A 304 0.05 15.77 1.61
N LEU A 305 -0.26 16.90 0.99
CA LEU A 305 -0.84 16.98 -0.34
C LEU A 305 0.12 17.62 -1.34
N THR A 306 0.41 16.91 -2.42
CA THR A 306 1.14 17.47 -3.55
C THR A 306 0.16 17.76 -4.67
N ARG A 307 0.00 19.04 -5.05
CA ARG A 307 -0.87 19.47 -6.15
C ARG A 307 -0.28 19.04 -7.49
N VAL A 308 -1.16 18.62 -8.41
CA VAL A 308 -0.77 18.24 -9.78
C VAL A 308 -0.99 19.39 -10.77
N TYR A 309 -2.07 20.17 -10.58
CA TYR A 309 -2.45 21.29 -11.44
C TYR A 309 -2.56 22.60 -10.66
#